data_feb9c0502f1536f63df71269bd669d42
#
_entry.id   feb9c0502f1536f63df71269bd669d42
#
_cell.length_a   1.000
_cell.length_b   1.000
_cell.length_c   1.000
_cell.angle_alpha   90.00
_cell.angle_beta   90.00
_cell.angle_gamma   90.00
#
_symmetry.space_group_name_H-M   'P 1'
#
loop_
_entity.id
_entity.type
_entity.pdbx_description
1 polymer ?
#
loop_
_entity_poly.entity_id
_entity_poly.type
_entity_poly.pdbx_seq_one_letter_code
_entity_poly.pdbx_strand_id
1 'polypeptide(L)'
;PTPRTFSSAASDVYKRQLRGESKISETNIDSALKDVKKALINADVSLSVVKEFISEVRERAIGLEVVRGVNPGQKFIEVVNNELINIMGNENSPIKENEKKPTVILMAGLQGAGKTTATGKLGLYFKDQKKKVLLVAADIYRPAAIDQLKTIGKSYELEVYSSDKKNIKPEEIASEALKEAIDSKKDIVIVDTAGRLQIDESMMSEMVRIKDITTPDEVLLVVDSMIGQEAADLTKSFHEKVGITGAILTKLDGDSRGGA
;
A
#
# COMPACT_ATOMS: atom_id res chain seq x y z
N PRO A 1 18.45 -16.99 10.18
CA PRO A 1 17.55 -17.97 9.59
C PRO A 1 16.58 -17.20 8.70
N THR A 2 16.76 -17.37 7.40
CA THR A 2 15.82 -16.82 6.41
C THR A 2 14.41 -17.31 6.73
N PRO A 3 13.38 -16.44 6.80
CA PRO A 3 12.01 -16.90 6.95
C PRO A 3 11.70 -17.85 5.78
N ARG A 4 11.21 -19.03 6.10
CA ARG A 4 10.70 -19.95 5.07
C ARG A 4 9.57 -19.22 4.37
N THR A 5 9.77 -18.85 3.11
CA THR A 5 8.75 -18.21 2.31
C THR A 5 7.50 -19.09 2.29
N PHE A 6 6.31 -18.49 2.32
CA PHE A 6 5.00 -19.15 2.23
C PHE A 6 4.98 -20.24 1.14
N SER A 7 5.62 -19.98 0.00
CA SER A 7 5.81 -20.90 -1.11
C SER A 7 6.50 -22.22 -0.70
N SER A 8 7.49 -22.22 0.18
CA SER A 8 8.24 -23.44 0.51
C SER A 8 7.48 -24.34 1.51
N ALA A 9 6.79 -23.76 2.49
CA ALA A 9 6.04 -24.52 3.49
C ALA A 9 4.77 -25.16 2.89
N ALA A 10 4.05 -24.43 2.06
CA ALA A 10 2.91 -24.94 1.30
C ALA A 10 3.35 -26.06 0.35
N SER A 11 4.45 -25.86 -0.41
CA SER A 11 4.97 -26.84 -1.38
C SER A 11 5.27 -28.22 -0.77
N ASP A 12 5.80 -28.27 0.46
CA ASP A 12 6.21 -29.54 1.10
C ASP A 12 5.04 -30.36 1.62
N VAL A 13 3.96 -29.72 2.08
CA VAL A 13 2.75 -30.40 2.56
C VAL A 13 1.98 -31.00 1.37
N TYR A 14 1.87 -30.30 0.25
CA TYR A 14 1.07 -30.73 -0.91
C TYR A 14 1.72 -31.84 -1.72
N LYS A 15 3.05 -31.88 -1.80
CA LYS A 15 3.78 -32.95 -2.47
C LYS A 15 3.48 -34.33 -1.88
N ARG A 16 3.06 -34.41 -0.61
CA ARG A 16 2.75 -35.68 0.07
C ARG A 16 1.30 -36.13 -0.09
N GLN A 17 0.35 -35.21 -0.14
CA GLN A 17 -1.10 -35.55 -0.11
C GLN A 17 -1.71 -35.85 -1.49
N LEU A 18 -1.17 -35.28 -2.58
CA LEU A 18 -1.73 -35.43 -3.94
C LEU A 18 -0.93 -36.39 -4.81
N ARG A 19 -0.04 -37.23 -4.24
CA ARG A 19 0.69 -38.24 -5.01
C ARG A 19 -0.23 -39.39 -5.39
N GLY A 20 -0.51 -39.51 -6.71
CA GLY A 20 -1.17 -40.67 -7.28
C GLY A 20 -2.53 -40.45 -7.92
N GLU A 21 -3.11 -39.23 -7.88
CA GLU A 21 -4.38 -38.93 -8.51
C GLU A 21 -4.22 -38.23 -9.86
N SER A 22 -5.08 -38.59 -10.84
CA SER A 22 -5.02 -38.06 -12.21
C SER A 22 -5.88 -36.83 -12.46
N LYS A 23 -6.72 -36.42 -11.48
CA LYS A 23 -7.60 -35.25 -11.54
C LYS A 23 -7.67 -34.54 -10.19
N ILE A 24 -7.81 -33.23 -10.21
CA ILE A 24 -8.14 -32.45 -9.02
C ILE A 24 -9.63 -32.61 -8.77
N SER A 25 -9.99 -33.32 -7.69
CA SER A 25 -11.36 -33.55 -7.24
C SER A 25 -11.73 -32.65 -6.07
N GLU A 26 -13.03 -32.45 -5.82
CA GLU A 26 -13.50 -31.65 -4.67
C GLU A 26 -12.95 -32.16 -3.34
N THR A 27 -12.84 -33.48 -3.19
CA THR A 27 -12.39 -34.10 -1.92
C THR A 27 -10.91 -33.93 -1.64
N ASN A 28 -10.05 -33.97 -2.67
CA ASN A 28 -8.60 -33.80 -2.48
C ASN A 28 -8.17 -32.34 -2.37
N ILE A 29 -8.95 -31.42 -2.95
CA ILE A 29 -8.69 -29.99 -2.87
C ILE A 29 -9.05 -29.38 -1.51
N ASP A 30 -10.07 -29.90 -0.83
CA ASP A 30 -10.56 -29.34 0.43
C ASP A 30 -9.51 -29.36 1.54
N SER A 31 -8.70 -30.42 1.63
CA SER A 31 -7.62 -30.47 2.59
C SER A 31 -6.55 -29.41 2.29
N ALA A 32 -6.18 -29.30 1.01
CA ALA A 32 -5.19 -28.32 0.55
C ALA A 32 -5.67 -26.87 0.78
N LEU A 33 -6.92 -26.57 0.47
CA LEU A 33 -7.54 -25.26 0.73
C LEU A 33 -7.58 -24.90 2.21
N LYS A 34 -7.86 -25.88 3.09
CA LYS A 34 -7.80 -25.66 4.55
C LYS A 34 -6.41 -25.27 5.02
N ASP A 35 -5.36 -25.88 4.49
CA ASP A 35 -3.99 -25.55 4.86
C ASP A 35 -3.58 -24.18 4.32
N VAL A 36 -3.95 -23.84 3.09
CA VAL A 36 -3.74 -22.49 2.53
C VAL A 36 -4.47 -21.45 3.38
N LYS A 37 -5.75 -21.67 3.69
CA LYS A 37 -6.54 -20.80 4.56
C LYS A 37 -5.87 -20.59 5.92
N LYS A 38 -5.41 -21.67 6.56
CA LYS A 38 -4.73 -21.61 7.84
C LYS A 38 -3.42 -20.84 7.75
N ALA A 39 -2.67 -20.99 6.66
CA ALA A 39 -1.42 -20.28 6.46
C ALA A 39 -1.64 -18.77 6.28
N LEU A 40 -2.66 -18.36 5.52
CA LEU A 40 -3.04 -16.95 5.35
C LEU A 40 -3.51 -16.32 6.66
N ILE A 41 -4.34 -17.03 7.44
CA ILE A 41 -4.77 -16.55 8.77
C ILE A 41 -3.56 -16.43 9.72
N ASN A 42 -2.64 -17.38 9.72
CA ASN A 42 -1.43 -17.31 10.52
C ASN A 42 -0.47 -16.19 10.09
N ALA A 43 -0.55 -15.78 8.83
CA ALA A 43 0.14 -14.60 8.30
C ALA A 43 -0.59 -13.28 8.60
N ASP A 44 -1.68 -13.35 9.37
CA ASP A 44 -2.49 -12.17 9.79
C ASP A 44 -3.21 -11.45 8.64
N VAL A 45 -3.59 -12.20 7.59
CA VAL A 45 -4.39 -11.69 6.48
C VAL A 45 -5.84 -11.52 6.92
N SER A 46 -6.52 -10.46 6.48
CA SER A 46 -7.95 -10.22 6.77
C SER A 46 -8.82 -11.39 6.37
N LEU A 47 -9.77 -11.77 7.24
CA LEU A 47 -10.63 -12.94 7.02
C LEU A 47 -11.52 -12.78 5.76
N SER A 48 -11.91 -11.55 5.41
CA SER A 48 -12.67 -11.27 4.19
C SER A 48 -11.84 -11.60 2.94
N VAL A 49 -10.61 -11.12 2.89
CA VAL A 49 -9.64 -11.40 1.80
C VAL A 49 -9.34 -12.89 1.71
N VAL A 50 -9.12 -13.57 2.86
CA VAL A 50 -8.88 -15.02 2.88
C VAL A 50 -10.06 -15.80 2.31
N LYS A 51 -11.31 -15.42 2.64
CA LYS A 51 -12.51 -16.10 2.11
C LYS A 51 -12.64 -15.94 0.61
N GLU A 52 -12.46 -14.74 0.11
CA GLU A 52 -12.49 -14.43 -1.33
C GLU A 52 -11.40 -15.21 -2.08
N PHE A 53 -10.15 -15.13 -1.63
CA PHE A 53 -9.04 -15.88 -2.20
C PHE A 53 -9.30 -17.40 -2.27
N ILE A 54 -9.76 -18.00 -1.16
CA ILE A 54 -10.04 -19.44 -1.13
C ILE A 54 -11.18 -19.82 -2.09
N SER A 55 -12.19 -18.94 -2.26
CA SER A 55 -13.26 -19.14 -3.22
C SER A 55 -12.75 -19.15 -4.66
N GLU A 56 -11.92 -18.15 -5.03
CA GLU A 56 -11.32 -18.04 -6.36
C GLU A 56 -10.39 -19.21 -6.67
N VAL A 57 -9.52 -19.60 -5.72
CA VAL A 57 -8.63 -20.76 -5.90
C VAL A 57 -9.45 -22.03 -6.10
N ARG A 58 -10.53 -22.22 -5.32
CA ARG A 58 -11.42 -23.39 -5.45
C ARG A 58 -12.04 -23.45 -6.84
N GLU A 59 -12.65 -22.35 -7.28
CA GLU A 59 -13.35 -22.28 -8.56
C GLU A 59 -12.41 -22.58 -9.74
N ARG A 60 -11.19 -22.03 -9.70
CA ARG A 60 -10.19 -22.23 -10.77
C ARG A 60 -9.52 -23.59 -10.73
N ALA A 61 -9.45 -24.24 -9.57
CA ALA A 61 -8.80 -25.53 -9.43
C ALA A 61 -9.71 -26.73 -9.73
N ILE A 62 -11.04 -26.60 -9.48
CA ILE A 62 -12.00 -27.67 -9.73
C ILE A 62 -12.10 -27.92 -11.23
N GLY A 63 -12.01 -29.19 -11.63
CA GLY A 63 -12.19 -29.61 -13.03
C GLY A 63 -10.95 -29.46 -13.90
N LEU A 64 -9.82 -28.93 -13.38
CA LEU A 64 -8.58 -28.90 -14.10
C LEU A 64 -8.11 -30.33 -14.43
N GLU A 65 -8.06 -30.64 -15.72
CA GLU A 65 -7.44 -31.88 -16.20
C GLU A 65 -5.92 -31.78 -16.06
N VAL A 66 -5.36 -32.71 -15.35
CA VAL A 66 -3.90 -32.79 -15.22
C VAL A 66 -3.37 -33.51 -16.47
N VAL A 67 -2.61 -32.79 -17.28
CA VAL A 67 -1.95 -33.35 -18.45
C VAL A 67 -1.06 -34.52 -18.02
N ARG A 68 -1.06 -35.60 -18.80
CA ARG A 68 -0.24 -36.80 -18.50
C ARG A 68 1.21 -36.39 -18.23
N GLY A 69 1.68 -36.74 -17.02
CA GLY A 69 3.04 -36.43 -16.53
C GLY A 69 3.16 -35.23 -15.60
N VAL A 70 2.10 -34.47 -15.35
CA VAL A 70 2.09 -33.37 -14.35
C VAL A 70 1.43 -33.86 -13.07
N ASN A 71 2.04 -33.59 -11.92
CA ASN A 71 1.47 -33.93 -10.62
C ASN A 71 0.31 -32.97 -10.28
N PRO A 72 -0.89 -33.44 -9.90
CA PRO A 72 -2.02 -32.60 -9.48
C PRO A 72 -1.64 -31.56 -8.41
N GLY A 73 -0.75 -31.92 -7.49
CA GLY A 73 -0.24 -30.97 -6.49
C GLY A 73 0.56 -29.81 -7.07
N GLN A 74 1.31 -30.04 -8.13
CA GLN A 74 2.04 -28.96 -8.81
C GLN A 74 1.06 -28.01 -9.52
N LYS A 75 0.02 -28.57 -10.14
CA LYS A 75 -1.02 -27.77 -10.80
C LYS A 75 -1.82 -26.94 -9.79
N PHE A 76 -2.14 -27.49 -8.63
CA PHE A 76 -2.77 -26.74 -7.54
C PHE A 76 -1.89 -25.59 -7.04
N ILE A 77 -0.57 -25.83 -6.85
CA ILE A 77 0.38 -24.76 -6.45
C ILE A 77 0.44 -23.67 -7.52
N GLU A 78 0.41 -24.03 -8.80
CA GLU A 78 0.37 -23.07 -9.90
C GLU A 78 -0.90 -22.18 -9.82
N VAL A 79 -2.07 -22.77 -9.54
CA VAL A 79 -3.34 -22.02 -9.38
C VAL A 79 -3.23 -21.07 -8.19
N VAL A 80 -2.77 -21.54 -7.03
CA VAL A 80 -2.58 -20.70 -5.84
C VAL A 80 -1.61 -19.54 -6.13
N ASN A 81 -0.50 -19.81 -6.81
CA ASN A 81 0.47 -18.79 -7.15
C ASN A 81 -0.10 -17.75 -8.12
N ASN A 82 -0.83 -18.20 -9.15
CA ASN A 82 -1.47 -17.30 -10.11
C ASN A 82 -2.52 -16.41 -9.43
N GLU A 83 -3.28 -16.96 -8.48
CA GLU A 83 -4.24 -16.17 -7.71
C GLU A 83 -3.58 -15.15 -6.79
N LEU A 84 -2.47 -15.50 -6.16
CA LEU A 84 -1.67 -14.52 -5.40
C LEU A 84 -1.17 -13.39 -6.31
N ILE A 85 -0.70 -13.72 -7.51
CA ILE A 85 -0.26 -12.72 -8.49
C ILE A 85 -1.44 -11.83 -8.91
N ASN A 86 -2.62 -12.41 -9.15
CA ASN A 86 -3.82 -11.65 -9.53
C ASN A 86 -4.23 -10.64 -8.45
N ILE A 87 -4.23 -11.04 -7.18
CA ILE A 87 -4.54 -10.15 -6.05
C ILE A 87 -3.49 -9.05 -5.91
N MET A 88 -2.21 -9.36 -6.11
CA MET A 88 -1.11 -8.38 -6.05
C MET A 88 -1.07 -7.44 -7.25
N GLY A 89 -1.80 -7.76 -8.32
CA GLY A 89 -1.78 -7.04 -9.58
C GLY A 89 -0.76 -7.58 -10.58
N ASN A 90 -1.22 -7.76 -11.82
CA ASN A 90 -0.40 -8.39 -12.87
C ASN A 90 0.57 -7.41 -13.55
N GLU A 91 0.33 -6.10 -13.41
CA GLU A 91 1.08 -5.07 -14.12
C GLU A 91 1.63 -4.01 -13.16
N ASN A 92 2.79 -3.49 -13.50
CA ASN A 92 3.33 -2.33 -12.79
C ASN A 92 2.51 -1.08 -13.17
N SER A 93 1.97 -0.40 -12.16
CA SER A 93 1.27 0.88 -12.31
C SER A 93 2.15 2.01 -11.79
N PRO A 94 2.96 2.64 -12.64
CA PRO A 94 3.82 3.74 -12.20
C PRO A 94 2.99 4.96 -11.81
N ILE A 95 3.55 5.80 -10.95
CA ILE A 95 2.98 7.11 -10.62
C ILE A 95 2.86 7.93 -11.90
N LYS A 96 1.65 8.40 -12.19
CA LYS A 96 1.37 9.21 -13.39
C LYS A 96 1.93 10.60 -13.21
N GLU A 97 2.94 10.94 -14.00
CA GLU A 97 3.48 12.30 -14.02
C GLU A 97 2.64 13.24 -14.91
N ASN A 98 2.48 14.48 -14.44
CA ASN A 98 1.77 15.50 -15.19
C ASN A 98 2.76 16.35 -16.01
N GLU A 99 2.57 16.43 -17.32
CA GLU A 99 3.48 17.15 -18.21
C GLU A 99 3.29 18.68 -18.19
N LYS A 100 2.12 19.18 -17.76
CA LYS A 100 1.75 20.60 -17.88
C LYS A 100 1.87 21.39 -16.57
N LYS A 101 1.92 20.73 -15.44
CA LYS A 101 1.98 21.30 -14.09
C LYS A 101 2.73 20.37 -13.16
N PRO A 102 3.15 20.78 -11.96
CA PRO A 102 3.72 19.83 -11.01
C PRO A 102 2.78 18.64 -10.78
N THR A 103 3.32 17.43 -10.79
CA THR A 103 2.60 16.26 -10.30
C THR A 103 2.39 16.40 -8.81
N VAL A 104 1.15 16.37 -8.38
CA VAL A 104 0.77 16.54 -6.97
C VAL A 104 0.44 15.19 -6.35
N ILE A 105 1.15 14.85 -5.29
CA ILE A 105 0.97 13.61 -4.53
C ILE A 105 0.50 13.96 -3.12
N LEU A 106 -0.65 13.46 -2.73
CA LEU A 106 -1.20 13.63 -1.39
C LEU A 106 -0.93 12.39 -0.55
N MET A 107 -0.24 12.57 0.59
CA MET A 107 0.07 11.48 1.52
C MET A 107 -1.02 11.36 2.57
N ALA A 108 -1.73 10.23 2.58
CA ALA A 108 -2.81 9.91 3.52
C ALA A 108 -2.39 8.82 4.51
N GLY A 109 -3.06 8.69 5.65
CA GLY A 109 -2.85 7.58 6.59
C GLY A 109 -2.92 7.96 8.05
N LEU A 110 -2.93 6.96 8.92
CA LEU A 110 -3.02 7.14 10.38
C LEU A 110 -1.73 7.72 10.98
N GLN A 111 -1.84 8.19 12.22
CA GLN A 111 -0.68 8.61 13.00
C GLN A 111 0.26 7.42 13.24
N GLY A 112 1.56 7.66 13.12
CA GLY A 112 2.56 6.62 13.32
C GLY A 112 2.74 5.66 12.15
N ALA A 113 1.94 5.75 11.08
CA ALA A 113 2.10 4.93 9.87
C ALA A 113 3.39 5.23 9.08
N GLY A 114 4.09 6.32 9.38
CA GLY A 114 5.35 6.67 8.72
C GLY A 114 5.21 7.62 7.52
N LYS A 115 4.12 8.39 7.44
CA LYS A 115 3.87 9.35 6.33
C LYS A 115 5.04 10.29 6.08
N THR A 116 5.48 11.03 7.09
CA THR A 116 6.58 12.01 6.96
C THR A 116 7.87 11.37 6.45
N THR A 117 8.20 10.16 6.94
CA THR A 117 9.36 9.40 6.47
C THR A 117 9.17 8.94 5.02
N ALA A 118 7.97 8.43 4.68
CA ALA A 118 7.64 8.01 3.32
C ALA A 118 7.67 9.20 2.35
N THR A 119 7.16 10.37 2.76
CA THR A 119 7.23 11.63 2.01
C THR A 119 8.69 11.97 1.64
N GLY A 120 9.59 11.91 2.60
CA GLY A 120 11.00 12.18 2.34
C GLY A 120 11.66 11.17 1.41
N LYS A 121 11.39 9.86 1.62
CA LYS A 121 11.91 8.78 0.75
C LYS A 121 11.37 8.86 -0.67
N LEU A 122 10.09 9.17 -0.83
CA LEU A 122 9.47 9.37 -2.14
C LEU A 122 10.05 10.61 -2.85
N GLY A 123 10.29 11.67 -2.08
CA GLY A 123 10.98 12.86 -2.61
C GLY A 123 12.38 12.54 -3.09
N LEU A 124 13.15 11.75 -2.35
CA LEU A 124 14.49 11.29 -2.75
C LEU A 124 14.42 10.43 -4.02
N TYR A 125 13.46 9.52 -4.11
CA TYR A 125 13.24 8.70 -5.31
C TYR A 125 13.06 9.54 -6.57
N PHE A 126 12.25 10.62 -6.52
CA PHE A 126 12.09 11.52 -7.66
C PHE A 126 13.32 12.40 -7.91
N LYS A 127 14.01 12.84 -6.85
CA LYS A 127 15.28 13.59 -6.98
C LYS A 127 16.33 12.78 -7.72
N ASP A 128 16.45 11.49 -7.44
CA ASP A 128 17.37 10.59 -8.12
C ASP A 128 17.06 10.47 -9.62
N GLN A 129 15.80 10.67 -10.00
CA GLN A 129 15.35 10.79 -11.40
C GLN A 129 15.51 12.21 -11.98
N LYS A 130 16.24 13.08 -11.28
CA LYS A 130 16.50 14.47 -11.70
C LYS A 130 15.27 15.39 -11.70
N LYS A 131 14.22 15.04 -10.98
CA LYS A 131 13.04 15.87 -10.81
C LYS A 131 13.25 16.90 -9.71
N LYS A 132 12.70 18.09 -9.91
CA LYS A 132 12.65 19.15 -8.90
C LYS A 132 11.46 18.91 -7.98
N VAL A 133 11.72 18.56 -6.72
CA VAL A 133 10.71 18.17 -5.75
C VAL A 133 10.48 19.28 -4.73
N LEU A 134 9.22 19.50 -4.35
CA LEU A 134 8.83 20.29 -3.19
C LEU A 134 8.05 19.42 -2.22
N LEU A 135 8.53 19.31 -0.99
CA LEU A 135 7.79 18.70 0.12
C LEU A 135 6.96 19.76 0.82
N VAL A 136 5.73 19.43 1.22
CA VAL A 136 4.81 20.39 1.87
C VAL A 136 4.45 19.89 3.25
N ALA A 137 4.74 20.68 4.29
CA ALA A 137 4.43 20.36 5.68
C ALA A 137 3.02 20.84 6.04
N ALA A 138 2.00 20.02 5.80
CA ALA A 138 0.61 20.33 6.11
C ALA A 138 0.10 19.72 7.44
N ASP A 139 0.94 19.01 8.21
CA ASP A 139 0.62 18.56 9.58
C ASP A 139 0.86 19.72 10.57
N ILE A 140 -0.12 20.61 10.70
CA ILE A 140 -0.05 21.78 11.58
C ILE A 140 -0.33 21.46 13.06
N TYR A 141 -0.91 20.29 13.34
CA TYR A 141 -1.31 19.90 14.69
C TYR A 141 -0.12 19.43 15.54
N ARG A 142 0.98 19.07 14.88
CA ARG A 142 2.20 18.59 15.52
C ARG A 142 3.40 19.41 15.04
N PRO A 143 3.79 20.45 15.80
CA PRO A 143 4.98 21.26 15.43
C PRO A 143 6.23 20.41 15.18
N ALA A 144 6.42 19.34 15.96
CA ALA A 144 7.52 18.40 15.75
C ALA A 144 7.49 17.68 14.38
N ALA A 145 6.32 17.51 13.76
CA ALA A 145 6.22 16.90 12.42
C ALA A 145 6.76 17.85 11.33
N ILE A 146 6.49 19.14 11.46
CA ILE A 146 7.05 20.15 10.55
C ILE A 146 8.58 20.15 10.65
N ASP A 147 9.13 20.17 11.86
CA ASP A 147 10.59 20.14 12.08
C ASP A 147 11.20 18.82 11.59
N GLN A 148 10.49 17.72 11.78
CA GLN A 148 10.89 16.42 11.25
C GLN A 148 10.98 16.44 9.72
N LEU A 149 9.96 16.96 9.02
CA LEU A 149 9.99 17.05 7.57
C LEU A 149 11.11 17.98 7.07
N LYS A 150 11.33 19.12 7.75
CA LYS A 150 12.46 20.02 7.46
C LYS A 150 13.82 19.32 7.63
N THR A 151 13.98 18.51 8.68
CA THR A 151 15.20 17.75 8.92
C THR A 151 15.42 16.69 7.84
N ILE A 152 14.39 15.97 7.44
CA ILE A 152 14.43 15.01 6.34
C ILE A 152 14.75 15.71 5.03
N GLY A 153 14.09 16.83 4.74
CA GLY A 153 14.36 17.65 3.57
C GLY A 153 15.84 18.08 3.50
N LYS A 154 16.37 18.57 4.60
CA LYS A 154 17.79 18.93 4.68
C LYS A 154 18.72 17.73 4.46
N SER A 155 18.41 16.57 5.03
CA SER A 155 19.23 15.36 4.87
C SER A 155 19.26 14.83 3.45
N TYR A 156 18.15 14.98 2.71
CA TYR A 156 18.03 14.56 1.31
C TYR A 156 18.24 15.69 0.32
N GLU A 157 18.57 16.90 0.81
CA GLU A 157 18.71 18.13 0.00
C GLU A 157 17.44 18.38 -0.85
N LEU A 158 16.27 18.30 -0.21
CA LEU A 158 14.95 18.57 -0.78
C LEU A 158 14.41 19.86 -0.20
N GLU A 159 13.75 20.64 -1.03
CA GLU A 159 13.06 21.84 -0.56
C GLU A 159 11.79 21.47 0.20
N VAL A 160 11.53 22.20 1.30
CA VAL A 160 10.35 21.99 2.15
C VAL A 160 9.61 23.30 2.28
N TYR A 161 8.36 23.31 1.87
CA TYR A 161 7.42 24.41 2.13
C TYR A 161 6.75 24.22 3.49
N SER A 162 6.77 25.26 4.30
CA SER A 162 6.03 25.33 5.56
C SER A 162 5.57 26.77 5.76
N SER A 163 4.41 26.97 6.39
CA SER A 163 3.91 28.31 6.69
C SER A 163 4.18 28.69 8.13
N ASP A 164 4.63 29.93 8.34
CA ASP A 164 4.79 30.53 9.68
C ASP A 164 3.54 31.33 10.10
N LYS A 165 2.49 31.35 9.29
CA LYS A 165 1.24 32.07 9.57
C LYS A 165 0.50 31.41 10.72
N LYS A 166 0.08 32.20 11.70
CA LYS A 166 -0.75 31.71 12.80
C LYS A 166 -2.16 31.35 12.29
N ASN A 167 -2.71 30.23 12.76
CA ASN A 167 -4.06 29.75 12.45
C ASN A 167 -4.32 29.48 10.97
N ILE A 168 -3.31 29.23 10.17
CA ILE A 168 -3.47 28.78 8.79
C ILE A 168 -4.02 27.34 8.76
N LYS A 169 -4.89 27.04 7.82
CA LYS A 169 -5.44 25.71 7.65
C LYS A 169 -4.56 24.84 6.74
N PRO A 170 -4.57 23.50 6.90
CA PRO A 170 -3.79 22.58 6.05
C PRO A 170 -4.05 22.78 4.55
N GLU A 171 -5.30 22.95 4.16
CA GLU A 171 -5.70 23.20 2.79
C GLU A 171 -5.16 24.52 2.21
N GLU A 172 -5.01 25.55 3.05
CA GLU A 172 -4.42 26.84 2.65
C GLU A 172 -2.91 26.70 2.44
N ILE A 173 -2.21 25.96 3.32
CA ILE A 173 -0.79 25.64 3.17
C ILE A 173 -0.56 24.91 1.84
N ALA A 174 -1.36 23.88 1.57
CA ALA A 174 -1.24 23.10 0.34
C ALA A 174 -1.47 23.97 -0.91
N SER A 175 -2.46 24.88 -0.87
CA SER A 175 -2.72 25.82 -1.95
C SER A 175 -1.57 26.81 -2.18
N GLU A 176 -1.01 27.38 -1.11
CA GLU A 176 0.12 28.30 -1.20
C GLU A 176 1.38 27.59 -1.72
N ALA A 177 1.65 26.38 -1.23
CA ALA A 177 2.76 25.56 -1.67
C ALA A 177 2.65 25.18 -3.16
N LEU A 178 1.45 24.92 -3.65
CA LEU A 178 1.22 24.59 -5.06
C LEU A 178 1.52 25.82 -5.96
N LYS A 179 1.14 27.01 -5.54
CA LYS A 179 1.50 28.26 -6.25
C LYS A 179 3.01 28.44 -6.31
N GLU A 180 3.68 28.30 -5.16
CA GLU A 180 5.14 28.37 -5.07
C GLU A 180 5.81 27.33 -5.98
N ALA A 181 5.27 26.11 -6.03
CA ALA A 181 5.79 25.05 -6.88
C ALA A 181 5.67 25.38 -8.38
N ILE A 182 4.56 25.99 -8.79
CA ILE A 182 4.35 26.44 -10.17
C ILE A 182 5.33 27.55 -10.51
N ASP A 183 5.44 28.57 -9.67
CA ASP A 183 6.31 29.73 -9.89
C ASP A 183 7.79 29.33 -9.93
N SER A 184 8.21 28.41 -9.08
CA SER A 184 9.57 27.87 -9.02
C SER A 184 9.83 26.70 -9.97
N LYS A 185 8.85 26.35 -10.83
CA LYS A 185 8.94 25.28 -11.84
C LYS A 185 9.37 23.94 -11.24
N LYS A 186 8.67 23.50 -10.19
CA LYS A 186 8.83 22.16 -9.63
C LYS A 186 8.14 21.14 -10.51
N ASP A 187 8.71 19.93 -10.55
CA ASP A 187 8.12 18.81 -11.29
C ASP A 187 7.15 18.02 -10.40
N ILE A 188 7.49 17.90 -9.10
CA ILE A 188 6.74 17.07 -8.13
C ILE A 188 6.46 17.89 -6.87
N VAL A 189 5.24 17.79 -6.36
CA VAL A 189 4.81 18.31 -5.05
C VAL A 189 4.28 17.16 -4.22
N ILE A 190 4.84 16.94 -3.03
CA ILE A 190 4.38 15.90 -2.11
C ILE A 190 3.86 16.54 -0.83
N VAL A 191 2.57 16.39 -0.57
CA VAL A 191 1.88 16.99 0.59
C VAL A 191 1.83 15.99 1.73
N ASP A 192 2.63 16.24 2.78
CA ASP A 192 2.60 15.47 4.03
C ASP A 192 1.49 15.98 4.94
N THR A 193 0.47 15.18 5.19
CA THR A 193 -0.71 15.55 5.95
C THR A 193 -0.66 15.02 7.38
N ALA A 194 -1.49 15.62 8.23
CA ALA A 194 -1.70 15.12 9.58
C ALA A 194 -2.25 13.68 9.55
N GLY A 195 -1.88 12.90 10.55
CA GLY A 195 -2.51 11.64 10.86
C GLY A 195 -3.14 11.69 12.24
N ARG A 196 -4.29 11.04 12.41
CA ARG A 196 -4.89 10.81 13.71
C ARG A 196 -4.77 9.36 14.11
N LEU A 197 -4.97 9.06 15.40
CA LEU A 197 -4.88 7.69 15.93
C LEU A 197 -5.94 6.77 15.35
N GLN A 198 -7.10 7.34 15.01
CA GLN A 198 -8.25 6.62 14.45
C GLN A 198 -8.86 7.42 13.30
N ILE A 199 -9.60 6.73 12.45
CA ILE A 199 -10.40 7.35 11.41
C ILE A 199 -11.56 8.09 12.07
N ASP A 200 -11.62 9.40 11.87
CA ASP A 200 -12.75 10.23 12.26
C ASP A 200 -13.23 11.11 11.09
N GLU A 201 -14.46 11.63 11.20
CA GLU A 201 -15.06 12.45 10.15
C GLU A 201 -14.28 13.77 9.92
N SER A 202 -13.70 14.34 10.99
CA SER A 202 -12.94 15.57 10.90
C SER A 202 -11.68 15.39 10.07
N MET A 203 -10.94 14.28 10.29
CA MET A 203 -9.76 13.92 9.52
C MET A 203 -10.11 13.69 8.05
N MET A 204 -11.16 12.90 7.79
CA MET A 204 -11.57 12.60 6.41
C MET A 204 -12.04 13.86 5.68
N SER A 205 -12.78 14.73 6.35
CA SER A 205 -13.21 16.01 5.79
C SER A 205 -12.03 16.94 5.48
N GLU A 206 -11.00 16.96 6.33
CA GLU A 206 -9.77 17.71 6.08
C GLU A 206 -9.03 17.18 4.86
N MET A 207 -8.86 15.86 4.76
CA MET A 207 -8.23 15.23 3.59
C MET A 207 -8.98 15.54 2.29
N VAL A 208 -10.33 15.51 2.32
CA VAL A 208 -11.16 15.87 1.17
C VAL A 208 -10.94 17.33 0.79
N ARG A 209 -10.93 18.29 1.76
CA ARG A 209 -10.65 19.70 1.46
C ARG A 209 -9.28 19.92 0.84
N ILE A 210 -8.23 19.27 1.36
CA ILE A 210 -6.89 19.35 0.78
C ILE A 210 -6.91 18.78 -0.65
N LYS A 211 -7.55 17.64 -0.86
CA LYS A 211 -7.69 16.99 -2.18
C LYS A 211 -8.42 17.92 -3.17
N ASP A 212 -9.54 18.51 -2.77
CA ASP A 212 -10.34 19.38 -3.65
C ASP A 212 -9.57 20.62 -4.09
N ILE A 213 -8.77 21.21 -3.19
CA ILE A 213 -7.96 22.40 -3.50
C ILE A 213 -6.74 22.07 -4.35
N THR A 214 -6.06 20.95 -4.05
CA THR A 214 -4.82 20.59 -4.73
C THR A 214 -5.03 19.79 -6.01
N THR A 215 -6.20 19.18 -6.17
CA THR A 215 -6.53 18.27 -7.29
C THR A 215 -5.36 17.32 -7.59
N PRO A 216 -4.97 16.46 -6.61
CA PRO A 216 -3.77 15.65 -6.71
C PRO A 216 -3.88 14.64 -7.85
N ASP A 217 -2.76 14.37 -8.52
CA ASP A 217 -2.66 13.32 -9.53
C ASP A 217 -2.65 11.94 -8.85
N GLU A 218 -2.10 11.87 -7.61
CA GLU A 218 -2.08 10.66 -6.80
C GLU A 218 -2.46 10.93 -5.34
N VAL A 219 -3.22 10.03 -4.75
CA VAL A 219 -3.51 9.98 -3.31
C VAL A 219 -2.97 8.67 -2.77
N LEU A 220 -1.85 8.70 -2.05
CA LEU A 220 -1.16 7.52 -1.56
C LEU A 220 -1.45 7.29 -0.08
N LEU A 221 -2.07 6.15 0.23
CA LEU A 221 -2.29 5.72 1.61
C LEU A 221 -1.01 5.08 2.17
N VAL A 222 -0.49 5.66 3.25
CA VAL A 222 0.64 5.06 3.97
C VAL A 222 0.12 4.14 5.05
N VAL A 223 0.44 2.87 4.93
CA VAL A 223 -0.02 1.78 5.79
C VAL A 223 1.16 1.16 6.52
N ASP A 224 1.05 1.05 7.84
CA ASP A 224 1.98 0.29 8.64
C ASP A 224 1.77 -1.21 8.41
N SER A 225 2.77 -1.94 7.91
CA SER A 225 2.65 -3.37 7.63
C SER A 225 2.38 -4.23 8.88
N MET A 226 2.55 -3.66 10.08
CA MET A 226 2.32 -4.37 11.34
C MET A 226 0.85 -4.41 11.76
N ILE A 227 -0.05 -3.64 11.13
CA ILE A 227 -1.48 -3.64 11.50
C ILE A 227 -2.24 -4.87 10.97
N GLY A 228 -1.62 -5.67 10.10
CA GLY A 228 -2.18 -6.96 9.65
C GLY A 228 -3.60 -6.83 9.07
N GLN A 229 -4.55 -7.55 9.67
CA GLN A 229 -5.94 -7.65 9.20
C GLN A 229 -6.65 -6.30 9.08
N GLU A 230 -6.30 -5.32 9.90
CA GLU A 230 -6.93 -4.00 9.89
C GLU A 230 -6.59 -3.18 8.63
N ALA A 231 -5.53 -3.56 7.91
CA ALA A 231 -5.09 -2.85 6.69
C ALA A 231 -6.18 -2.82 5.61
N ALA A 232 -6.92 -3.92 5.45
CA ALA A 232 -7.99 -4.02 4.46
C ALA A 232 -9.15 -3.04 4.75
N ASP A 233 -9.62 -3.01 6.00
CA ASP A 233 -10.72 -2.12 6.42
C ASP A 233 -10.28 -0.65 6.40
N LEU A 234 -9.05 -0.37 6.82
CA LEU A 234 -8.43 0.95 6.73
C LEU A 234 -8.41 1.43 5.27
N THR A 235 -7.87 0.62 4.38
CA THR A 235 -7.76 0.93 2.95
C THR A 235 -9.12 1.19 2.32
N LYS A 236 -10.11 0.33 2.62
CA LYS A 236 -11.49 0.50 2.15
C LYS A 236 -12.08 1.83 2.61
N SER A 237 -11.95 2.16 3.90
CA SER A 237 -12.49 3.39 4.47
C SER A 237 -11.88 4.65 3.84
N PHE A 238 -10.56 4.66 3.61
CA PHE A 238 -9.90 5.76 2.91
C PHE A 238 -10.29 5.82 1.43
N HIS A 239 -10.43 4.68 0.78
CA HIS A 239 -10.84 4.64 -0.64
C HIS A 239 -12.25 5.20 -0.84
N GLU A 240 -13.20 4.79 -0.03
CA GLU A 240 -14.60 5.24 -0.11
C GLU A 240 -14.75 6.74 0.16
N LYS A 241 -13.98 7.32 1.08
CA LYS A 241 -14.13 8.71 1.50
C LYS A 241 -13.21 9.68 0.74
N VAL A 242 -11.97 9.28 0.49
CA VAL A 242 -10.96 10.16 -0.12
C VAL A 242 -10.62 9.75 -1.55
N GLY A 243 -10.80 8.47 -1.91
CA GLY A 243 -10.48 7.94 -3.24
C GLY A 243 -8.96 7.82 -3.43
N ILE A 244 -8.34 6.89 -2.69
CA ILE A 244 -6.91 6.60 -2.84
C ILE A 244 -6.61 5.96 -4.19
N THR A 245 -5.44 6.25 -4.74
CA THR A 245 -4.95 5.73 -6.02
C THR A 245 -3.89 4.65 -5.84
N GLY A 246 -3.24 4.60 -4.67
CA GLY A 246 -2.22 3.63 -4.35
C GLY A 246 -1.92 3.57 -2.85
N ALA A 247 -1.05 2.65 -2.46
CA ALA A 247 -0.62 2.49 -1.07
C ALA A 247 0.90 2.36 -0.96
N ILE A 248 1.46 2.82 0.16
CA ILE A 248 2.85 2.64 0.56
C ILE A 248 2.88 1.82 1.84
N LEU A 249 3.45 0.63 1.79
CA LEU A 249 3.68 -0.19 2.97
C LEU A 249 4.97 0.26 3.67
N THR A 250 4.89 0.49 4.97
CA THR A 250 6.03 0.88 5.81
C THR A 250 6.35 -0.19 6.84
N LYS A 251 7.51 -0.07 7.48
CA LYS A 251 7.98 -0.95 8.56
C LYS A 251 8.06 -2.43 8.15
N LEU A 252 8.37 -2.69 6.89
CA LEU A 252 8.53 -4.05 6.35
C LEU A 252 9.75 -4.77 6.91
N ASP A 253 10.65 -4.04 7.57
CA ASP A 253 11.82 -4.51 8.32
C ASP A 253 11.49 -4.98 9.75
N GLY A 254 10.25 -4.80 10.19
CA GLY A 254 9.76 -5.27 11.49
C GLY A 254 9.30 -6.72 11.48
N ASP A 255 8.78 -7.19 12.63
CA ASP A 255 8.24 -8.54 12.81
C ASP A 255 6.83 -8.72 12.22
N SER A 256 6.49 -8.02 11.13
CA SER A 256 5.20 -8.20 10.50
C SER A 256 5.10 -9.57 9.83
N ARG A 257 3.92 -10.18 9.93
CA ARG A 257 3.64 -11.48 9.29
C ARG A 257 3.29 -11.36 7.81
N GLY A 258 3.21 -10.13 7.30
CA GLY A 258 2.95 -9.83 5.88
C GLY A 258 1.47 -9.90 5.48
N GLY A 259 0.55 -9.76 6.44
CA GLY A 259 -0.90 -9.86 6.19
C GLY A 259 -1.59 -8.54 5.84
N ALA A 260 -0.86 -7.43 5.87
CA ALA A 260 -1.39 -6.10 5.53
C ALA A 260 -1.56 -5.89 4.05
#